data_595bd5f6b534cd2ba0c7e34d2a10fbac
#
_entry.id   595bd5f6b534cd2ba0c7e34d2a10fbac
#
_cell.length_a   1.000
_cell.length_b   1.000
_cell.length_c   1.000
_cell.angle_alpha   90.00
_cell.angle_beta   90.00
_cell.angle_gamma   90.00
#
_symmetry.space_group_name_H-M   'P 1'
#
loop_
_entity.id
_entity.type
_entity.pdbx_description
1 polymer ?
#
loop_
_entity_poly.entity_id
_entity_poly.type
_entity_poly.pdbx_seq_one_letter_code
_entity_poly.pdbx_strand_id
1 'polypeptide(L)'
;TLRGTFTLDAEARDWEDFAIGPGPVRGREYLYIADIGDNLSQRNSVQIHRIEEPVVEGVDHGIAAPAITTFDLRYPDGAHDAETLLVDPKTGDLLIVIKTLFAPGPALVYRLSAEAQRRGETELEAAGLITLGDGDFATGGDISPDGAEILIRGYLGARIWRRTSNQSVTEALVSDPCEVPVVGVPEEPQGEAIGFSADGSSYYTLSEGTSEEIYRFSR
;
A
#
# COMPACT_ATOMS: atom_id res chain seq x y z
N THR A 1 -15.92 5.73 -17.16
CA THR A 1 -16.09 7.18 -17.40
C THR A 1 -15.33 7.95 -16.33
N LEU A 2 -14.38 8.83 -16.72
CA LEU A 2 -13.66 9.72 -15.81
C LEU A 2 -14.69 10.58 -15.04
N ARG A 3 -14.56 10.61 -13.71
CA ARG A 3 -15.48 11.36 -12.82
C ARG A 3 -14.86 12.66 -12.32
N GLY A 4 -13.54 12.69 -12.15
CA GLY A 4 -12.81 13.87 -11.70
C GLY A 4 -11.33 13.71 -11.87
N THR A 5 -10.60 14.82 -11.87
CA THR A 5 -9.15 14.86 -11.89
C THR A 5 -8.70 15.82 -10.78
N PHE A 6 -7.81 15.33 -9.94
CA PHE A 6 -7.23 16.09 -8.84
C PHE A 6 -5.74 16.28 -9.11
N THR A 7 -5.27 17.50 -8.99
CA THR A 7 -3.83 17.78 -9.06
C THR A 7 -3.32 17.95 -7.64
N LEU A 8 -2.31 17.16 -7.29
CA LEU A 8 -1.64 17.26 -6.00
C LEU A 8 -0.47 18.24 -6.12
N ASP A 9 -0.32 19.12 -5.13
CA ASP A 9 0.87 19.98 -5.00
C ASP A 9 1.96 19.19 -4.25
N ALA A 10 2.46 18.16 -4.91
CA ALA A 10 3.53 17.30 -4.44
C ALA A 10 4.46 16.94 -5.61
N GLU A 11 5.75 16.88 -5.32
CA GLU A 11 6.72 16.35 -6.28
C GLU A 11 6.55 14.82 -6.34
N ALA A 12 6.30 14.29 -7.52
CA ALA A 12 6.29 12.84 -7.76
C ALA A 12 7.71 12.41 -8.15
N ARG A 13 8.32 11.58 -7.33
CA ARG A 13 9.67 11.07 -7.58
C ARG A 13 9.63 9.62 -8.06
N ASP A 14 8.95 8.76 -7.30
CA ASP A 14 8.77 7.34 -7.62
C ASP A 14 7.54 6.81 -6.86
N TRP A 15 6.36 7.06 -7.43
CA TRP A 15 5.09 6.66 -6.81
C TRP A 15 4.79 5.21 -7.12
N GLU A 16 4.61 4.40 -6.09
CA GLU A 16 4.48 2.96 -6.22
C GLU A 16 3.07 2.47 -5.86
N ASP A 17 2.53 2.90 -4.73
CA ASP A 17 1.28 2.36 -4.22
C ASP A 17 0.40 3.46 -3.64
N PHE A 18 -0.89 3.16 -3.46
CA PHE A 18 -1.78 4.00 -2.69
C PHE A 18 -2.77 3.16 -1.89
N ALA A 19 -3.15 3.67 -0.72
CA ALA A 19 -4.10 3.00 0.15
C ALA A 19 -5.15 3.98 0.68
N ILE A 20 -6.30 3.45 1.11
CA ILE A 20 -7.34 4.20 1.80
C ILE A 20 -7.37 3.79 3.26
N GLY A 21 -7.57 4.74 4.15
CA GLY A 21 -7.72 4.44 5.57
C GLY A 21 -8.01 5.65 6.43
N PRO A 22 -8.14 5.45 7.75
CA PRO A 22 -8.45 6.53 8.66
C PRO A 22 -7.32 7.56 8.77
N GLY A 23 -7.68 8.80 9.09
CA GLY A 23 -6.72 9.87 9.28
C GLY A 23 -7.01 10.69 10.55
N PRO A 24 -6.57 11.95 10.59
CA PRO A 24 -6.65 12.76 11.80
C PRO A 24 -8.08 13.10 12.23
N VAL A 25 -9.04 13.08 11.32
CA VAL A 25 -10.44 13.38 11.62
C VAL A 25 -11.25 12.08 11.65
N ARG A 26 -11.77 11.76 12.82
CA ARG A 26 -12.56 10.55 13.01
C ARG A 26 -13.78 10.51 12.07
N GLY A 27 -13.98 9.37 11.39
CA GLY A 27 -15.10 9.14 10.48
C GLY A 27 -14.91 9.75 9.10
N ARG A 28 -13.68 10.16 8.78
CA ARG A 28 -13.26 10.52 7.42
C ARG A 28 -12.21 9.56 6.93
N GLU A 29 -12.31 9.21 5.67
CA GLU A 29 -11.31 8.41 4.97
C GLU A 29 -10.28 9.33 4.29
N TYR A 30 -9.08 8.81 4.15
CA TYR A 30 -7.95 9.50 3.55
C TYR A 30 -7.27 8.61 2.53
N LEU A 31 -6.82 9.21 1.43
CA LEU A 31 -5.91 8.59 0.49
C LEU A 31 -4.47 8.81 0.95
N TYR A 32 -3.71 7.74 0.96
CA TYR A 32 -2.28 7.73 1.22
C TYR A 32 -1.57 7.33 -0.07
N ILE A 33 -0.71 8.18 -0.58
CA ILE A 33 0.02 8.00 -1.84
C ILE A 33 1.48 7.79 -1.47
N ALA A 34 2.04 6.67 -1.85
CA ALA A 34 3.37 6.24 -1.49
C ALA A 34 4.40 6.61 -2.55
N ASP A 35 5.22 7.62 -2.28
CA ASP A 35 6.42 7.96 -3.02
C ASP A 35 7.63 7.28 -2.35
N ILE A 36 7.70 5.94 -2.53
CA ILE A 36 8.58 5.06 -1.76
C ILE A 36 9.56 4.24 -2.62
N GLY A 37 9.44 4.31 -3.95
CA GLY A 37 10.35 3.63 -4.86
C GLY A 37 11.78 4.18 -4.76
N ASP A 38 12.75 3.28 -4.81
CA ASP A 38 14.18 3.59 -4.77
C ASP A 38 15.01 2.41 -5.31
N ASN A 39 14.81 2.08 -6.56
CA ASN A 39 15.43 0.94 -7.26
C ASN A 39 16.97 0.81 -7.05
N LEU A 40 17.64 1.89 -6.68
CA LEU A 40 19.08 1.89 -6.42
C LEU A 40 19.42 2.01 -4.93
N SER A 41 18.43 2.06 -4.06
CA SER A 41 18.57 2.22 -2.60
C SER A 41 19.50 3.38 -2.23
N GLN A 42 19.21 4.58 -2.75
CA GLN A 42 20.04 5.79 -2.59
C GLN A 42 19.32 6.96 -1.93
N ARG A 43 17.99 6.85 -1.74
CA ARG A 43 17.19 7.91 -1.10
C ARG A 43 17.47 7.94 0.39
N ASN A 44 17.76 9.14 0.92
CA ASN A 44 17.90 9.33 2.36
C ASN A 44 16.54 9.32 3.09
N SER A 45 15.46 9.55 2.36
CA SER A 45 14.09 9.49 2.85
C SER A 45 13.12 9.16 1.70
N VAL A 46 12.00 8.57 2.06
CA VAL A 46 10.84 8.30 1.20
C VAL A 46 9.66 9.11 1.70
N GLN A 47 8.62 9.26 0.89
CA GLN A 47 7.49 10.12 1.27
C GLN A 47 6.17 9.38 1.16
N ILE A 48 5.27 9.66 2.09
CA ILE A 48 3.86 9.30 1.99
C ILE A 48 3.05 10.59 2.03
N HIS A 49 2.21 10.81 1.02
CA HIS A 49 1.32 11.95 0.93
C HIS A 49 -0.07 11.54 1.37
N ARG A 50 -0.67 12.25 2.31
CA ARG A 50 -2.03 12.02 2.76
C ARG A 50 -2.92 13.19 2.37
N ILE A 51 -4.05 12.89 1.75
CA ILE A 51 -5.14 13.82 1.48
C ILE A 51 -6.46 13.25 2.01
N GLU A 52 -7.40 14.10 2.40
CA GLU A 52 -8.77 13.63 2.66
C GLU A 52 -9.35 13.07 1.38
N GLU A 53 -10.03 11.90 1.44
CA GLU A 53 -10.65 11.32 0.26
C GLU A 53 -11.66 12.31 -0.35
N PRO A 54 -11.46 12.72 -1.61
CA PRO A 54 -12.29 13.70 -2.23
C PRO A 54 -13.66 13.13 -2.59
N VAL A 55 -14.72 13.85 -2.24
CA VAL A 55 -16.08 13.51 -2.67
C VAL A 55 -16.27 13.97 -4.12
N VAL A 56 -16.55 13.02 -5.01
CA VAL A 56 -16.82 13.31 -6.43
C VAL A 56 -18.30 13.21 -6.70
N GLU A 57 -18.98 14.35 -6.77
CA GLU A 57 -20.39 14.47 -7.16
C GLU A 57 -20.48 14.81 -8.64
N GLY A 58 -21.00 13.88 -9.44
CA GLY A 58 -21.20 14.10 -10.88
C GLY A 58 -19.93 13.89 -11.73
N VAL A 59 -19.76 14.74 -12.75
CA VAL A 59 -18.56 14.77 -13.61
C VAL A 59 -17.91 16.14 -13.43
N ASP A 60 -16.87 16.17 -12.62
CA ASP A 60 -16.10 17.38 -12.35
C ASP A 60 -14.76 17.36 -13.06
N HIS A 61 -14.42 18.47 -13.70
CA HIS A 61 -13.12 18.66 -14.33
C HIS A 61 -12.32 19.68 -13.52
N GLY A 62 -11.19 19.25 -12.97
CA GLY A 62 -10.23 20.14 -12.30
C GLY A 62 -10.66 20.57 -10.89
N ILE A 63 -11.01 19.61 -10.03
CA ILE A 63 -11.27 19.87 -8.62
C ILE A 63 -9.96 20.23 -7.93
N ALA A 64 -9.97 21.29 -7.11
CA ALA A 64 -8.82 21.62 -6.28
C ALA A 64 -8.52 20.46 -5.34
N ALA A 65 -7.26 20.01 -5.30
CA ALA A 65 -6.87 18.98 -4.39
C ALA A 65 -7.10 19.41 -2.93
N PRO A 66 -7.54 18.49 -2.06
CA PRO A 66 -7.55 18.72 -0.63
C PRO A 66 -6.15 19.09 -0.12
N ALA A 67 -6.09 19.71 1.06
CA ALA A 67 -4.82 19.99 1.70
C ALA A 67 -4.00 18.71 1.87
N ILE A 68 -2.76 18.74 1.40
CA ILE A 68 -1.83 17.62 1.48
C ILE A 68 -1.04 17.66 2.81
N THR A 69 -0.86 16.50 3.41
CA THR A 69 0.11 16.27 4.49
C THR A 69 1.17 15.32 3.97
N THR A 70 2.43 15.71 4.01
CA THR A 70 3.55 14.86 3.60
C THR A 70 4.29 14.35 4.84
N PHE A 71 4.47 13.04 4.90
CA PHE A 71 5.35 12.38 5.85
C PHE A 71 6.69 12.10 5.14
N ASP A 72 7.76 12.70 5.63
CA ASP A 72 9.13 12.47 5.14
C ASP A 72 9.79 11.43 6.06
N LEU A 73 9.98 10.22 5.57
CA LEU A 73 10.25 9.03 6.38
C LEU A 73 11.62 8.43 6.07
N ARG A 74 12.28 7.91 7.10
CA ARG A 74 13.58 7.25 6.99
C ARG A 74 13.51 5.85 7.56
N TYR A 75 14.13 4.93 6.87
CA TYR A 75 14.38 3.59 7.41
C TYR A 75 15.53 3.66 8.42
N PRO A 76 15.45 2.92 9.55
CA PRO A 76 16.46 2.98 10.61
C PRO A 76 17.81 2.36 10.21
N ASP A 77 17.82 1.54 9.19
CA ASP A 77 18.96 0.70 8.76
C ASP A 77 19.48 1.05 7.36
N GLY A 78 19.03 2.15 6.78
CA GLY A 78 19.51 2.64 5.48
C GLY A 78 18.42 2.71 4.42
N ALA A 79 18.80 3.00 3.18
CA ALA A 79 17.87 3.14 2.07
C ALA A 79 17.38 1.78 1.58
N HIS A 80 16.10 1.70 1.26
CA HIS A 80 15.45 0.52 0.70
C HIS A 80 14.54 0.91 -0.45
N ASP A 81 14.40 0.00 -1.40
CA ASP A 81 13.35 0.02 -2.41
C ASP A 81 12.07 -0.60 -1.86
N ALA A 82 10.91 0.00 -2.12
CA ALA A 82 9.63 -0.48 -1.66
C ALA A 82 8.51 -0.16 -2.65
N GLU A 83 7.56 -1.07 -2.80
CA GLU A 83 6.43 -0.93 -3.72
C GLU A 83 5.07 -1.26 -3.06
N THR A 84 5.02 -1.40 -1.74
CA THR A 84 3.78 -1.78 -1.06
C THR A 84 3.52 -0.89 0.15
N LEU A 85 2.36 -0.25 0.17
CA LEU A 85 1.85 0.52 1.29
C LEU A 85 0.57 -0.10 1.84
N LEU A 86 0.55 -0.38 3.13
CA LEU A 86 -0.66 -0.82 3.84
C LEU A 86 -1.07 0.24 4.85
N VAL A 87 -2.37 0.51 4.95
CA VAL A 87 -2.95 1.37 6.00
C VAL A 87 -3.90 0.54 6.85
N ASP A 88 -3.60 0.41 8.14
CA ASP A 88 -4.49 -0.34 9.03
C ASP A 88 -5.80 0.42 9.27
N PRO A 89 -6.96 -0.09 8.81
CA PRO A 89 -8.23 0.60 8.97
C PRO A 89 -8.70 0.70 10.43
N LYS A 90 -8.10 -0.09 11.35
CA LYS A 90 -8.44 -0.07 12.77
C LYS A 90 -7.62 0.95 13.56
N THR A 91 -6.35 1.13 13.21
CA THR A 91 -5.42 1.98 13.98
C THR A 91 -4.97 3.22 13.25
N GLY A 92 -4.95 3.19 11.92
CA GLY A 92 -4.36 4.21 11.06
C GLY A 92 -2.83 4.10 10.97
N ASP A 93 -2.25 2.99 11.39
CA ASP A 93 -0.82 2.73 11.22
C ASP A 93 -0.50 2.54 9.75
N LEU A 94 0.62 3.08 9.32
CA LEU A 94 1.17 2.87 7.98
C LEU A 94 2.22 1.78 8.03
N LEU A 95 2.18 0.86 7.07
CA LEU A 95 3.21 -0.17 6.92
C LEU A 95 3.75 -0.13 5.49
N ILE A 96 5.07 -0.19 5.37
CA ILE A 96 5.78 -0.27 4.09
C ILE A 96 6.43 -1.64 4.01
N VAL A 97 6.24 -2.35 2.89
CA VAL A 97 6.90 -3.64 2.62
C VAL A 97 7.96 -3.44 1.56
N ILE A 98 9.17 -3.87 1.88
CA ILE A 98 10.34 -3.69 1.01
C ILE A 98 10.29 -4.67 -0.16
N LYS A 99 10.67 -4.18 -1.35
CA LYS A 99 10.93 -5.00 -2.53
C LYS A 99 12.36 -5.52 -2.49
N THR A 100 12.55 -6.83 -2.37
CA THR A 100 13.88 -7.46 -2.22
C THR A 100 14.41 -8.01 -3.54
N LEU A 101 14.43 -7.20 -4.60
CA LEU A 101 14.70 -7.64 -5.98
C LEU A 101 16.02 -8.41 -6.18
N PHE A 102 17.07 -8.09 -5.43
CA PHE A 102 18.41 -8.70 -5.59
C PHE A 102 18.86 -9.54 -4.39
N ALA A 103 18.01 -9.69 -3.38
CA ALA A 103 18.29 -10.46 -2.18
C ALA A 103 17.17 -11.46 -1.94
N PRO A 104 17.28 -12.71 -2.42
CA PRO A 104 16.26 -13.72 -2.14
C PRO A 104 16.16 -13.92 -0.62
N GLY A 105 14.95 -13.75 -0.10
CA GLY A 105 14.71 -13.84 1.33
C GLY A 105 13.40 -13.18 1.73
N PRO A 106 13.09 -13.16 3.02
CA PRO A 106 11.90 -12.47 3.50
C PRO A 106 11.99 -10.95 3.29
N ALA A 107 10.88 -10.34 2.93
CA ALA A 107 10.76 -8.89 2.81
C ALA A 107 10.62 -8.25 4.20
N LEU A 108 11.38 -7.18 4.44
CA LEU A 108 11.24 -6.36 5.65
C LEU A 108 9.93 -5.58 5.61
N VAL A 109 9.32 -5.44 6.78
CA VAL A 109 8.15 -4.60 7.00
C VAL A 109 8.53 -3.50 7.97
N TYR A 110 8.26 -2.25 7.58
CA TYR A 110 8.45 -1.07 8.42
C TYR A 110 7.10 -0.44 8.75
N ARG A 111 7.02 0.23 9.89
CA ARG A 111 5.79 0.82 10.40
C ARG A 111 6.00 2.26 10.85
N LEU A 112 5.01 3.11 10.57
CA LEU A 112 4.79 4.38 11.25
C LEU A 112 3.45 4.33 11.97
N SER A 113 3.46 4.29 13.30
CA SER A 113 2.21 4.25 14.07
C SER A 113 1.40 5.54 13.90
N ALA A 114 0.07 5.45 14.05
CA ALA A 114 -0.79 6.64 14.02
C ALA A 114 -0.42 7.66 15.11
N GLU A 115 0.14 7.21 16.22
CA GLU A 115 0.65 8.10 17.26
C GLU A 115 1.93 8.82 16.82
N ALA A 116 2.88 8.10 16.19
CA ALA A 116 4.10 8.67 15.63
C ALA A 116 3.79 9.70 14.53
N GLN A 117 2.79 9.43 13.67
CA GLN A 117 2.29 10.39 12.69
C GLN A 117 1.82 11.70 13.34
N ARG A 118 1.06 11.61 14.44
CA ARG A 118 0.57 12.79 15.19
C ARG A 118 1.70 13.57 15.86
N ARG A 119 2.78 12.90 16.27
CA ARG A 119 3.97 13.55 16.84
C ARG A 119 4.91 14.13 15.78
N GLY A 120 4.66 13.85 14.49
CA GLY A 120 5.54 14.27 13.39
C GLY A 120 6.86 13.51 13.38
N GLU A 121 6.87 12.25 13.81
CA GLU A 121 8.05 11.40 13.75
C GLU A 121 8.40 11.07 12.30
N THR A 122 9.69 10.98 12.02
CA THR A 122 10.24 10.78 10.67
C THR A 122 11.00 9.47 10.52
N GLU A 123 11.17 8.71 11.61
CA GLU A 123 11.85 7.42 11.58
C GLU A 123 10.84 6.28 11.66
N LEU A 124 10.97 5.34 10.73
CA LEU A 124 10.16 4.13 10.70
C LEU A 124 10.67 3.12 11.73
N GLU A 125 9.76 2.32 12.25
CA GLU A 125 10.08 1.19 13.12
C GLU A 125 10.18 -0.10 12.30
N ALA A 126 11.23 -0.91 12.49
CA ALA A 126 11.26 -2.26 11.93
C ALA A 126 10.15 -3.10 12.59
N ALA A 127 9.25 -3.65 11.79
CA ALA A 127 8.00 -4.24 12.28
C ALA A 127 7.87 -5.74 12.00
N GLY A 128 8.79 -6.32 11.24
CA GLY A 128 8.81 -7.75 10.99
C GLY A 128 9.32 -8.13 9.60
N LEU A 129 9.06 -9.38 9.25
CA LEU A 129 9.47 -10.00 7.99
C LEU A 129 8.29 -10.80 7.43
N ILE A 130 8.13 -10.80 6.12
CA ILE A 130 7.18 -11.66 5.42
C ILE A 130 7.86 -12.44 4.31
N THR A 131 7.29 -13.60 3.96
CA THR A 131 7.74 -14.40 2.82
C THR A 131 6.60 -14.56 1.82
N LEU A 132 6.83 -14.15 0.58
CA LEU A 132 5.87 -14.28 -0.51
C LEU A 132 6.04 -15.57 -1.32
N GLY A 133 7.17 -16.22 -1.19
CA GLY A 133 7.55 -17.41 -1.93
C GLY A 133 8.91 -17.23 -2.61
N ASP A 134 9.43 -18.33 -3.18
CA ASP A 134 10.75 -18.31 -3.81
C ASP A 134 10.75 -17.42 -5.07
N GLY A 135 11.57 -16.39 -5.05
CA GLY A 135 11.78 -15.49 -6.19
C GLY A 135 10.65 -14.50 -6.44
N ASP A 136 9.72 -14.34 -5.50
CA ASP A 136 8.67 -13.32 -5.59
C ASP A 136 8.99 -12.11 -4.69
N PHE A 137 8.48 -10.93 -5.06
CA PHE A 137 8.74 -9.65 -4.41
C PHE A 137 7.43 -8.91 -4.19
N ALA A 138 7.29 -8.19 -3.08
CA ALA A 138 6.11 -7.37 -2.81
C ALA A 138 6.03 -6.20 -3.81
N THR A 139 4.94 -6.11 -4.56
CA THR A 139 4.68 -5.09 -5.57
C THR A 139 3.40 -4.30 -5.33
N GLY A 140 2.60 -4.66 -4.34
CA GLY A 140 1.41 -3.94 -3.94
C GLY A 140 0.66 -4.68 -2.85
N GLY A 141 -0.24 -4.00 -2.16
CA GLY A 141 -1.02 -4.62 -1.11
C GLY A 141 -2.17 -3.78 -0.60
N ASP A 142 -3.05 -4.42 0.17
CA ASP A 142 -4.18 -3.74 0.78
C ASP A 142 -4.63 -4.49 2.05
N ILE A 143 -5.39 -3.80 2.88
CA ILE A 143 -6.06 -4.40 4.05
C ILE A 143 -7.56 -4.29 3.85
N SER A 144 -8.28 -5.39 4.07
CA SER A 144 -9.74 -5.41 3.94
C SER A 144 -10.39 -4.31 4.80
N PRO A 145 -11.53 -3.72 4.36
CA PRO A 145 -12.17 -2.60 5.07
C PRO A 145 -12.52 -2.89 6.53
N ASP A 146 -12.76 -4.16 6.88
CA ASP A 146 -13.00 -4.62 8.27
C ASP A 146 -11.70 -4.87 9.03
N GLY A 147 -10.55 -4.79 8.36
CA GLY A 147 -9.22 -5.05 8.90
C GLY A 147 -8.98 -6.50 9.31
N ALA A 148 -9.72 -7.44 8.75
CA ALA A 148 -9.61 -8.86 9.08
C ALA A 148 -8.64 -9.62 8.18
N GLU A 149 -8.28 -9.06 7.04
CA GLU A 149 -7.41 -9.69 6.06
C GLU A 149 -6.41 -8.69 5.48
N ILE A 150 -5.19 -9.17 5.28
CA ILE A 150 -4.08 -8.42 4.70
C ILE A 150 -3.71 -9.12 3.39
N LEU A 151 -3.72 -8.40 2.29
CA LEU A 151 -3.47 -8.90 0.96
C LEU A 151 -2.19 -8.26 0.43
N ILE A 152 -1.24 -9.09 -0.01
CA ILE A 152 0.00 -8.62 -0.62
C ILE A 152 0.24 -9.46 -1.88
N ARG A 153 0.52 -8.78 -2.97
CA ARG A 153 0.93 -9.42 -4.22
C ARG A 153 2.40 -9.25 -4.50
N GLY A 154 2.89 -10.14 -5.34
CA GLY A 154 4.13 -10.00 -6.07
C GLY A 154 3.89 -10.24 -7.56
N TYR A 155 4.96 -10.37 -8.33
CA TYR A 155 4.86 -10.69 -9.75
C TYR A 155 4.32 -12.09 -10.02
N LEU A 156 4.63 -13.07 -9.15
CA LEU A 156 4.31 -14.48 -9.36
C LEU A 156 2.99 -14.90 -8.70
N GLY A 157 2.45 -14.10 -7.78
CA GLY A 157 1.24 -14.47 -7.08
C GLY A 157 0.81 -13.47 -6.01
N ALA A 158 -0.23 -13.81 -5.26
CA ALA A 158 -0.65 -13.03 -4.12
C ALA A 158 -0.89 -13.90 -2.89
N ARG A 159 -0.75 -13.30 -1.73
CA ARG A 159 -0.90 -13.94 -0.43
C ARG A 159 -1.87 -13.14 0.43
N ILE A 160 -2.65 -13.88 1.22
CA ILE A 160 -3.57 -13.30 2.18
C ILE A 160 -3.28 -13.83 3.58
N TRP A 161 -3.17 -12.92 4.54
CA TRP A 161 -3.06 -13.22 5.96
C TRP A 161 -4.38 -12.90 6.64
N ARG A 162 -4.82 -13.77 7.53
CA ARG A 162 -6.01 -13.54 8.35
C ARG A 162 -5.61 -12.95 9.69
N ARG A 163 -6.35 -11.93 10.10
CA ARG A 163 -6.12 -11.18 11.34
C ARG A 163 -7.30 -11.33 12.28
N THR A 164 -7.06 -11.78 13.49
CA THR A 164 -8.08 -11.75 14.55
C THR A 164 -8.29 -10.33 15.10
N SER A 165 -9.40 -10.09 15.79
CA SER A 165 -9.74 -8.76 16.30
C SER A 165 -8.71 -8.17 17.26
N ASN A 166 -7.94 -9.01 17.93
CA ASN A 166 -6.97 -8.61 18.96
C ASN A 166 -5.52 -8.57 18.47
N GLN A 167 -5.26 -8.91 17.22
CA GLN A 167 -3.92 -8.85 16.63
C GLN A 167 -3.67 -7.51 15.97
N SER A 168 -2.44 -7.03 16.03
CA SER A 168 -1.92 -6.00 15.11
C SER A 168 -1.71 -6.59 13.72
N VAL A 169 -1.52 -5.73 12.71
CA VAL A 169 -1.15 -6.17 11.36
C VAL A 169 0.17 -6.95 11.38
N THR A 170 1.15 -6.44 12.12
CA THR A 170 2.48 -7.06 12.22
C THR A 170 2.44 -8.43 12.89
N GLU A 171 1.61 -8.63 13.91
CA GLU A 171 1.39 -9.95 14.53
C GLU A 171 0.70 -10.93 13.58
N ALA A 172 -0.24 -10.46 12.76
CA ALA A 172 -0.90 -11.32 11.77
C ALA A 172 0.07 -11.76 10.67
N LEU A 173 0.95 -10.89 10.22
CA LEU A 173 1.94 -11.17 9.17
C LEU A 173 3.02 -12.20 9.56
N VAL A 174 3.15 -12.53 10.85
CA VAL A 174 4.06 -13.61 11.33
C VAL A 174 3.48 -15.01 11.01
N SER A 175 2.17 -15.12 10.81
CA SER A 175 1.54 -16.40 10.47
C SER A 175 1.78 -16.79 9.01
N ASP A 176 1.61 -18.07 8.70
CA ASP A 176 1.66 -18.54 7.32
C ASP A 176 0.47 -17.99 6.52
N PRO A 177 0.69 -17.38 5.35
CA PRO A 177 -0.38 -16.89 4.50
C PRO A 177 -1.03 -18.01 3.69
N CYS A 178 -2.20 -17.73 3.13
CA CYS A 178 -2.80 -18.52 2.07
C CYS A 178 -2.53 -17.89 0.71
N GLU A 179 -2.35 -18.72 -0.32
CA GLU A 179 -2.33 -18.23 -1.70
C GLU A 179 -3.73 -17.83 -2.14
N VAL A 180 -3.80 -16.74 -2.92
CA VAL A 180 -5.04 -16.31 -3.56
C VAL A 180 -4.83 -16.13 -5.06
N PRO A 181 -5.87 -16.36 -5.88
CA PRO A 181 -5.77 -16.23 -7.32
C PRO A 181 -5.37 -14.81 -7.75
N VAL A 182 -4.49 -14.72 -8.74
CA VAL A 182 -4.23 -13.53 -9.55
C VAL A 182 -4.14 -13.94 -11.00
N VAL A 183 -4.31 -13.01 -11.89
CA VAL A 183 -3.93 -13.21 -13.28
C VAL A 183 -2.42 -13.05 -13.38
N GLY A 184 -1.77 -13.93 -14.11
CA GLY A 184 -0.33 -13.87 -14.31
C GLY A 184 0.01 -13.53 -15.76
N VAL A 185 1.28 -13.72 -16.12
CA VAL A 185 1.77 -13.57 -17.50
C VAL A 185 1.02 -14.56 -18.40
N PRO A 186 0.54 -14.15 -19.61
CA PRO A 186 0.86 -12.88 -20.25
C PRO A 186 -0.12 -11.73 -20.00
N GLU A 187 -1.23 -11.93 -19.31
CA GLU A 187 -2.31 -10.96 -19.15
C GLU A 187 -1.91 -9.82 -18.19
N GLU A 188 -1.18 -10.13 -17.13
CA GLU A 188 -0.58 -9.16 -16.21
C GLU A 188 0.94 -9.33 -16.18
N PRO A 189 1.68 -8.79 -17.16
CA PRO A 189 3.13 -9.02 -17.30
C PRO A 189 3.95 -8.36 -16.17
N GLN A 190 3.43 -7.28 -15.59
CA GLN A 190 3.97 -6.59 -14.41
C GLN A 190 2.84 -6.30 -13.45
N GLY A 191 2.37 -7.37 -12.78
CA GLY A 191 1.29 -7.25 -11.83
C GLY A 191 1.72 -6.51 -10.57
N GLU A 192 1.29 -5.24 -10.40
CA GLU A 192 1.77 -4.39 -9.32
C GLU A 192 0.64 -3.89 -8.40
N ALA A 193 -0.56 -3.71 -8.90
CA ALA A 193 -1.64 -3.26 -8.05
C ALA A 193 -2.56 -4.40 -7.59
N ILE A 194 -2.95 -4.37 -6.32
CA ILE A 194 -3.99 -5.22 -5.74
C ILE A 194 -4.77 -4.45 -4.68
N GLY A 195 -6.10 -4.56 -4.66
CA GLY A 195 -6.92 -3.85 -3.68
C GLY A 195 -8.28 -4.48 -3.46
N PHE A 196 -8.83 -4.37 -2.24
CA PHE A 196 -10.16 -4.84 -1.92
C PHE A 196 -11.25 -3.92 -2.48
N SER A 197 -12.42 -4.49 -2.78
CA SER A 197 -13.63 -3.68 -2.95
C SER A 197 -14.04 -3.04 -1.61
N ALA A 198 -14.75 -1.91 -1.69
CA ALA A 198 -15.19 -1.17 -0.49
C ALA A 198 -16.05 -2.00 0.47
N ASP A 199 -16.72 -3.04 0.00
CA ASP A 199 -17.50 -3.98 0.80
C ASP A 199 -16.73 -5.24 1.22
N GLY A 200 -15.46 -5.36 0.81
CA GLY A 200 -14.60 -6.50 1.07
C GLY A 200 -15.01 -7.80 0.36
N SER A 201 -16.02 -7.79 -0.51
CA SER A 201 -16.54 -9.00 -1.17
C SER A 201 -15.69 -9.47 -2.35
N SER A 202 -14.77 -8.65 -2.80
CA SER A 202 -13.90 -8.90 -3.95
C SER A 202 -12.57 -8.22 -3.75
N TYR A 203 -11.59 -8.59 -4.56
CA TYR A 203 -10.39 -7.79 -4.78
C TYR A 203 -10.13 -7.64 -6.28
N TYR A 204 -9.32 -6.66 -6.62
CA TYR A 204 -8.98 -6.32 -7.99
C TYR A 204 -7.48 -6.37 -8.16
N THR A 205 -7.02 -6.72 -9.36
CA THR A 205 -5.61 -6.65 -9.75
C THR A 205 -5.46 -5.83 -11.03
N LEU A 206 -4.28 -5.24 -11.19
CA LEU A 206 -3.91 -4.46 -12.36
C LEU A 206 -2.41 -4.58 -12.59
N SER A 207 -2.01 -4.72 -13.85
CA SER A 207 -0.62 -4.63 -14.27
C SER A 207 -0.18 -3.17 -14.44
N GLU A 208 1.10 -2.89 -14.22
CA GLU A 208 1.70 -1.66 -14.74
C GLU A 208 1.60 -1.65 -16.26
N GLY A 209 1.37 -0.47 -16.83
CA GLY A 209 1.29 -0.30 -18.29
C GLY A 209 0.25 0.72 -18.72
N THR A 210 0.02 0.78 -20.02
CA THR A 210 -0.96 1.67 -20.62
C THR A 210 -2.15 0.89 -21.16
N SER A 211 -3.35 1.22 -20.65
CA SER A 211 -4.60 0.56 -21.09
C SER A 211 -4.71 -0.91 -20.64
N GLU A 212 -4.09 -1.24 -19.52
CA GLU A 212 -4.18 -2.58 -18.94
C GLU A 212 -5.60 -2.87 -18.43
N GLU A 213 -5.97 -4.16 -18.44
CA GLU A 213 -7.26 -4.62 -17.96
C GLU A 213 -7.27 -4.76 -16.43
N ILE A 214 -8.39 -4.37 -15.80
CA ILE A 214 -8.60 -4.59 -14.36
C ILE A 214 -9.33 -5.92 -14.19
N TYR A 215 -8.74 -6.84 -13.45
CA TYR A 215 -9.33 -8.12 -13.12
C TYR A 215 -9.98 -8.10 -11.75
N ARG A 216 -11.14 -8.76 -11.64
CA ARG A 216 -11.89 -8.87 -10.40
C ARG A 216 -12.01 -10.31 -9.95
N PHE A 217 -11.70 -10.56 -8.69
CA PHE A 217 -11.83 -11.86 -8.03
C PHE A 217 -12.90 -11.76 -6.95
N SER A 218 -13.98 -12.55 -7.10
CA SER A 218 -15.03 -12.63 -6.08
C SER A 218 -14.61 -13.63 -4.99
N ARG A 219 -14.98 -13.33 -3.76
CA ARG A 219 -14.64 -14.10 -2.55
C ARG A 219 -15.85 -14.84 -2.04
#